data_67bb5aea00ba348cf7f9ae9b9e60337b
#
_entry.id   67bb5aea00ba348cf7f9ae9b9e60337b
#
_cell.length_a   1.000
_cell.length_b   1.000
_cell.length_c   1.000
_cell.angle_alpha   90.00
_cell.angle_beta   90.00
_cell.angle_gamma   90.00
#
_symmetry.space_group_name_H-M   'P 1'
#
loop_
_entity.id
_entity.type
_entity.pdbx_description
1 polymer ?
#
loop_
_entity_poly.entity_id
_entity_poly.type
_entity_poly.pdbx_seq_one_letter_code
_entity_poly.pdbx_strand_id
1 'polypeptide(L)'
;LRTFDVESQKSIENIEKLVVYPACELVLSTEEKAEGIRRLLKEAEAFSDKLRKEMKTEEAYRALSQAKELAQEWEELSETAGMDAFLSYFCRERWSLLDYFDPADTFVFFDELSRSAERGRQTELEFSESMKQRLEMGYILPGQMNELFGYKEIMGRLEKYSCCAVSALDIKTCGLKS
;
A
#
# COMPACT_ATOMS: atom_id res chain seq x y z
N LEU A 1 1.12 -26.10 -25.86
CA LEU A 1 0.70 -26.07 -24.46
C LEU A 1 -0.49 -27.02 -24.27
N ARG A 2 -0.62 -27.61 -23.10
CA ARG A 2 -1.72 -28.51 -22.77
C ARG A 2 -2.23 -28.21 -21.37
N THR A 3 -3.55 -28.25 -21.19
CA THR A 3 -4.17 -28.35 -19.87
C THR A 3 -4.12 -29.79 -19.38
N PHE A 4 -4.09 -29.97 -18.08
CA PHE A 4 -4.12 -31.29 -17.45
C PHE A 4 -5.00 -31.28 -16.20
N ASP A 5 -5.56 -32.42 -15.90
CA ASP A 5 -6.30 -32.61 -14.65
C ASP A 5 -5.33 -32.78 -13.49
N VAL A 6 -5.53 -32.01 -12.42
CA VAL A 6 -4.59 -31.93 -11.29
C VAL A 6 -4.55 -33.24 -10.50
N GLU A 7 -5.68 -33.94 -10.40
CA GLU A 7 -5.77 -35.19 -9.62
C GLU A 7 -5.22 -36.39 -10.38
N SER A 8 -5.65 -36.54 -11.62
CA SER A 8 -5.29 -37.69 -12.45
C SER A 8 -3.99 -37.52 -13.25
N GLN A 9 -3.46 -36.29 -13.34
CA GLN A 9 -2.29 -35.92 -14.14
C GLN A 9 -2.46 -36.20 -15.66
N LYS A 10 -3.69 -36.42 -16.13
CA LYS A 10 -3.98 -36.66 -17.53
C LYS A 10 -4.17 -35.38 -18.30
N SER A 11 -3.64 -35.34 -19.53
CA SER A 11 -3.86 -34.23 -20.43
C SER A 11 -5.35 -34.16 -20.82
N ILE A 12 -5.94 -32.95 -20.75
CA ILE A 12 -7.33 -32.67 -21.11
C ILE A 12 -7.38 -32.19 -22.55
N GLU A 13 -6.75 -31.05 -22.82
CA GLU A 13 -6.82 -30.41 -24.14
C GLU A 13 -5.54 -29.66 -24.52
N ASN A 14 -5.37 -29.39 -25.81
CA ASN A 14 -4.33 -28.52 -26.30
C ASN A 14 -4.82 -27.05 -26.27
N ILE A 15 -3.98 -26.16 -25.77
CA ILE A 15 -4.23 -24.71 -25.78
C ILE A 15 -3.18 -24.01 -26.64
N GLU A 16 -3.60 -23.03 -27.42
CA GLU A 16 -2.72 -22.25 -28.27
C GLU A 16 -2.15 -21.04 -27.53
N LYS A 17 -2.92 -20.51 -26.60
CA LYS A 17 -2.57 -19.29 -25.87
C LYS A 17 -2.81 -19.49 -24.36
N LEU A 18 -1.84 -19.08 -23.57
CA LEU A 18 -1.94 -18.99 -22.12
C LEU A 18 -1.68 -17.55 -21.69
N VAL A 19 -2.54 -17.02 -20.83
CA VAL A 19 -2.33 -15.74 -20.14
C VAL A 19 -1.84 -16.07 -18.73
N VAL A 20 -0.66 -15.57 -18.40
CA VAL A 20 -0.07 -15.71 -17.06
C VAL A 20 -0.13 -14.34 -16.41
N TYR A 21 -0.84 -14.24 -15.31
CA TYR A 21 -0.89 -13.04 -14.51
C TYR A 21 0.29 -13.00 -13.53
N PRO A 22 0.75 -11.80 -13.13
CA PRO A 22 1.78 -11.68 -12.09
C PRO A 22 1.34 -12.36 -10.79
N ALA A 23 2.28 -12.95 -10.09
CA ALA A 23 2.05 -13.59 -8.78
C ALA A 23 2.12 -12.58 -7.62
N CYS A 24 2.53 -11.35 -7.89
CA CYS A 24 2.63 -10.27 -6.92
C CYS A 24 1.92 -9.00 -7.43
N GLU A 25 1.51 -8.15 -6.53
CA GLU A 25 0.79 -6.91 -6.85
C GLU A 25 1.71 -5.83 -7.44
N LEU A 26 2.98 -5.85 -7.05
CA LEU A 26 3.98 -4.90 -7.52
C LEU A 26 4.76 -5.47 -8.70
N VAL A 27 4.45 -4.99 -9.89
CA VAL A 27 5.14 -5.35 -11.14
C VAL A 27 5.92 -4.15 -11.62
N LEU A 28 7.25 -4.24 -11.59
CA LEU A 28 8.16 -3.16 -11.95
C LEU A 28 9.03 -3.56 -13.13
N SER A 29 9.27 -2.61 -14.02
CA SER A 29 10.38 -2.70 -14.97
C SER A 29 11.72 -2.54 -14.23
N THR A 30 12.80 -2.93 -14.88
CA THR A 30 14.15 -2.76 -14.33
C THR A 30 14.45 -1.29 -14.00
N GLU A 31 13.99 -0.38 -14.88
CA GLU A 31 14.17 1.07 -14.73
C GLU A 31 13.37 1.62 -13.56
N GLU A 32 12.12 1.21 -13.39
CA GLU A 32 11.27 1.63 -12.27
C GLU A 32 11.82 1.12 -10.95
N LYS A 33 12.30 -0.12 -10.91
CA LYS A 33 12.95 -0.70 -9.74
C LYS A 33 14.20 0.09 -9.35
N ALA A 34 15.09 0.33 -10.29
CA ALA A 34 16.32 1.11 -10.05
C ALA A 34 16.01 2.54 -9.58
N GLU A 35 15.00 3.19 -10.17
CA GLU A 35 14.56 4.52 -9.77
C GLU A 35 13.97 4.53 -8.34
N GLY A 36 13.19 3.51 -7.97
CA GLY A 36 12.65 3.36 -6.63
C GLY A 36 13.74 3.17 -5.58
N ILE A 37 14.71 2.30 -5.85
CA ILE A 37 15.87 2.08 -4.98
C ILE A 37 16.67 3.38 -4.79
N ARG A 38 16.89 4.14 -5.86
CA ARG A 38 17.58 5.43 -5.78
C ARG A 38 16.84 6.44 -4.92
N ARG A 39 15.51 6.50 -5.02
CA ARG A 39 14.68 7.37 -4.18
C ARG A 39 14.74 6.96 -2.71
N LEU A 40 14.67 5.66 -2.41
CA LEU A 40 14.80 5.10 -1.08
C LEU A 40 16.14 5.50 -0.44
N LEU A 41 17.25 5.24 -1.12
CA LEU A 41 18.59 5.54 -0.60
C LEU A 41 18.80 7.04 -0.37
N LYS A 42 18.34 7.88 -1.29
CA LYS A 42 18.41 9.34 -1.14
C LYS A 42 17.66 9.84 0.09
N GLU A 43 16.46 9.31 0.34
CA GLU A 43 15.69 9.67 1.52
C GLU A 43 16.33 9.12 2.80
N ALA A 44 16.84 7.90 2.78
CA ALA A 44 17.53 7.29 3.92
C ALA A 44 18.77 8.09 4.34
N GLU A 45 19.56 8.59 3.38
CA GLU A 45 20.70 9.46 3.63
C GLU A 45 20.26 10.78 4.28
N ALA A 46 19.28 11.46 3.68
CA ALA A 46 18.74 12.71 4.19
C ALA A 46 18.13 12.55 5.60
N PHE A 47 17.43 11.45 5.84
CA PHE A 47 16.83 11.14 7.13
C PHE A 47 17.90 10.81 8.18
N SER A 48 18.91 10.01 7.83
CA SER A 48 20.06 9.72 8.69
C SER A 48 20.78 10.99 9.12
N ASP A 49 21.02 11.92 8.18
CA ASP A 49 21.66 13.19 8.49
C ASP A 49 20.81 14.07 9.42
N LYS A 50 19.49 14.04 9.28
CA LYS A 50 18.57 14.71 10.20
C LYS A 50 18.66 14.12 11.60
N LEU A 51 18.61 12.80 11.74
CA LEU A 51 18.71 12.11 13.03
C LEU A 51 20.05 12.38 13.72
N ARG A 52 21.16 12.43 12.97
CA ARG A 52 22.47 12.80 13.51
C ARG A 52 22.49 14.22 14.08
N LYS A 53 21.85 15.17 13.42
CA LYS A 53 21.71 16.55 13.93
C LYS A 53 20.88 16.61 15.21
N GLU A 54 19.96 15.68 15.40
CA GLU A 54 19.15 15.49 16.61
C GLU A 54 19.87 14.66 17.69
N MET A 55 21.14 14.32 17.50
CA MET A 55 21.97 13.48 18.39
C MET A 55 21.48 12.02 18.52
N LYS A 56 20.67 11.54 17.58
CA LYS A 56 20.13 10.17 17.48
C LYS A 56 21.02 9.31 16.57
N THR A 57 22.22 9.03 17.01
CA THR A 57 23.26 8.40 16.17
C THR A 57 22.95 6.93 15.86
N GLU A 58 22.39 6.18 16.82
CA GLU A 58 22.05 4.78 16.64
C GLU A 58 20.88 4.62 15.67
N GLU A 59 19.85 5.45 15.79
CA GLU A 59 18.69 5.48 14.91
C GLU A 59 19.10 5.88 13.49
N ALA A 60 19.98 6.85 13.36
CA ALA A 60 20.53 7.28 12.08
C ALA A 60 21.30 6.16 11.37
N TYR A 61 22.13 5.43 12.12
CA TYR A 61 22.85 4.27 11.60
C TYR A 61 21.89 3.17 11.16
N ARG A 62 20.90 2.83 12.01
CA ARG A 62 19.91 1.80 11.74
C ARG A 62 19.13 2.09 10.46
N ALA A 63 18.55 3.28 10.34
CA ALA A 63 17.78 3.68 9.17
C ALA A 63 18.59 3.58 7.87
N LEU A 64 19.83 4.04 7.89
CA LEU A 64 20.68 4.01 6.70
C LEU A 64 21.19 2.62 6.36
N SER A 65 21.61 1.80 7.35
CA SER A 65 22.11 0.45 7.10
C SER A 65 21.00 -0.45 6.57
N GLN A 66 19.81 -0.42 7.16
CA GLN A 66 18.67 -1.21 6.67
C GLN A 66 18.29 -0.85 5.24
N ALA A 67 18.25 0.44 4.90
CA ALA A 67 17.95 0.87 3.54
C ALA A 67 19.01 0.39 2.53
N LYS A 68 20.30 0.39 2.89
CA LYS A 68 21.38 -0.11 2.04
C LYS A 68 21.32 -1.62 1.86
N GLU A 69 21.06 -2.38 2.92
CA GLU A 69 20.90 -3.83 2.89
C GLU A 69 19.74 -4.24 1.98
N LEU A 70 18.57 -3.60 2.14
CA LEU A 70 17.40 -3.82 1.27
C LEU A 70 17.70 -3.45 -0.19
N ALA A 71 18.36 -2.32 -0.42
CA ALA A 71 18.71 -1.89 -1.78
C ALA A 71 19.61 -2.91 -2.48
N GLN A 72 20.63 -3.42 -1.78
CA GLN A 72 21.53 -4.45 -2.30
C GLN A 72 20.77 -5.77 -2.58
N GLU A 73 19.93 -6.21 -1.64
CA GLU A 73 19.12 -7.41 -1.82
C GLU A 73 18.21 -7.30 -3.05
N TRP A 74 17.56 -6.16 -3.22
CA TRP A 74 16.66 -5.92 -4.35
C TRP A 74 17.40 -5.75 -5.68
N GLU A 75 18.63 -5.24 -5.69
CA GLU A 75 19.46 -5.20 -6.90
C GLU A 75 19.89 -6.59 -7.35
N GLU A 76 20.21 -7.49 -6.40
CA GLU A 76 20.68 -8.84 -6.68
C GLU A 76 19.54 -9.80 -7.05
N LEU A 77 18.34 -9.61 -6.49
CA LEU A 77 17.20 -10.49 -6.71
C LEU A 77 16.29 -9.99 -7.85
N SER A 78 15.84 -10.92 -8.67
CA SER A 78 14.80 -10.62 -9.68
C SER A 78 13.41 -10.45 -9.06
N GLU A 79 13.22 -10.85 -7.81
CA GLU A 79 11.96 -10.81 -7.09
C GLU A 79 11.71 -9.44 -6.46
N THR A 80 10.42 -9.12 -6.29
CA THR A 80 9.95 -7.89 -5.63
C THR A 80 9.49 -8.16 -4.19
N ALA A 81 9.91 -9.26 -3.60
CA ALA A 81 9.51 -9.65 -2.26
C ALA A 81 9.91 -8.58 -1.23
N GLY A 82 8.97 -8.19 -0.36
CA GLY A 82 9.18 -7.19 0.67
C GLY A 82 9.15 -5.72 0.19
N MET A 83 9.05 -5.48 -1.12
CA MET A 83 8.95 -4.12 -1.67
C MET A 83 7.57 -3.48 -1.43
N ASP A 84 6.56 -4.26 -1.12
CA ASP A 84 5.20 -3.83 -0.81
C ASP A 84 5.12 -2.89 0.40
N ALA A 85 6.02 -3.03 1.36
CA ALA A 85 6.15 -2.10 2.49
C ALA A 85 6.83 -0.76 2.12
N PHE A 86 7.20 -0.57 0.84
CA PHE A 86 7.93 0.58 0.33
C PHE A 86 7.31 1.15 -0.96
N LEU A 87 6.01 0.96 -1.15
CA LEU A 87 5.28 1.36 -2.38
C LEU A 87 5.47 2.83 -2.73
N SER A 88 5.55 3.72 -1.74
CA SER A 88 5.78 5.15 -1.93
C SER A 88 7.07 5.50 -2.70
N TYR A 89 8.07 4.60 -2.69
CA TYR A 89 9.30 4.79 -3.45
C TYR A 89 9.22 4.29 -4.88
N PHE A 90 8.38 3.28 -5.13
CA PHE A 90 8.28 2.61 -6.44
C PHE A 90 7.09 3.11 -7.25
N CYS A 91 5.96 3.39 -6.60
CA CYS A 91 4.75 3.85 -7.26
C CYS A 91 4.63 5.38 -7.16
N ARG A 92 4.35 6.04 -8.29
CA ARG A 92 4.07 7.48 -8.31
C ARG A 92 2.65 7.80 -7.87
N GLU A 93 1.74 6.89 -8.14
CA GLU A 93 0.32 7.00 -7.81
C GLU A 93 -0.06 5.92 -6.83
N ARG A 94 -0.96 6.26 -5.93
CA ARG A 94 -1.52 5.32 -4.96
C ARG A 94 -2.92 4.92 -5.42
N TRP A 95 -3.15 3.64 -5.48
CA TRP A 95 -4.42 3.04 -5.86
C TRP A 95 -5.07 2.41 -4.63
N SER A 96 -6.36 2.65 -4.46
CA SER A 96 -7.19 2.03 -3.45
C SER A 96 -8.07 0.94 -4.07
N LEU A 97 -8.72 0.14 -3.25
CA LEU A 97 -9.70 -0.84 -3.73
C LEU A 97 -10.79 -0.18 -4.59
N LEU A 98 -11.15 1.06 -4.31
CA LEU A 98 -12.18 1.79 -5.07
C LEU A 98 -11.78 2.02 -6.53
N ASP A 99 -10.50 2.17 -6.81
CA ASP A 99 -10.00 2.47 -8.14
C ASP A 99 -10.13 1.27 -9.12
N TYR A 100 -10.48 0.09 -8.62
CA TYR A 100 -10.82 -1.10 -9.43
C TYR A 100 -12.27 -1.12 -9.92
N PHE A 101 -13.11 -0.20 -9.44
CA PHE A 101 -14.53 -0.17 -9.76
C PHE A 101 -14.89 1.11 -10.52
N ASP A 102 -15.65 0.98 -11.60
CA ASP A 102 -16.18 2.15 -12.31
C ASP A 102 -17.27 2.82 -11.47
N PRO A 103 -17.14 4.10 -11.11
CA PRO A 103 -18.16 4.82 -10.36
C PRO A 103 -19.54 4.85 -11.02
N ALA A 104 -19.60 4.77 -12.36
CA ALA A 104 -20.87 4.79 -13.10
C ALA A 104 -21.66 3.49 -12.91
N ASP A 105 -20.98 2.37 -12.72
CA ASP A 105 -21.58 1.03 -12.64
C ASP A 105 -21.55 0.45 -11.21
N THR A 106 -21.04 1.23 -10.25
CA THR A 106 -20.81 0.74 -8.88
C THR A 106 -21.71 1.44 -7.88
N PHE A 107 -22.32 0.65 -7.02
CA PHE A 107 -23.12 1.12 -5.89
C PHE A 107 -22.49 0.66 -4.58
N VAL A 108 -22.23 1.61 -3.68
CA VAL A 108 -21.56 1.36 -2.40
C VAL A 108 -22.58 1.37 -1.25
N PHE A 109 -22.63 0.28 -0.51
CA PHE A 109 -23.46 0.17 0.69
C PHE A 109 -22.58 0.27 1.94
N PHE A 110 -22.98 1.18 2.82
CA PHE A 110 -22.41 1.27 4.17
C PHE A 110 -23.35 0.59 5.16
N ASP A 111 -22.90 -0.46 5.79
CA ASP A 111 -23.53 -1.02 6.96
C ASP A 111 -23.02 -0.26 8.19
N GLU A 112 -23.93 0.43 8.90
CA GLU A 112 -23.61 1.25 10.08
C GLU A 112 -22.51 2.30 9.81
N LEU A 113 -22.79 3.28 8.93
CA LEU A 113 -21.85 4.34 8.51
C LEU A 113 -21.11 4.99 9.70
N SER A 114 -21.79 5.24 10.80
CA SER A 114 -21.20 5.87 12.00
C SER A 114 -20.10 4.98 12.61
N ARG A 115 -20.33 3.67 12.67
CA ARG A 115 -19.35 2.69 13.18
C ARG A 115 -18.18 2.54 12.23
N SER A 116 -18.45 2.54 10.92
CA SER A 116 -17.40 2.52 9.89
C SER A 116 -16.51 3.76 9.99
N ALA A 117 -17.12 4.93 10.22
CA ALA A 117 -16.40 6.20 10.39
C ALA A 117 -15.53 6.21 11.67
N GLU A 118 -16.06 5.71 12.77
CA GLU A 118 -15.32 5.59 14.03
C GLU A 118 -14.13 4.64 13.88
N ARG A 119 -14.38 3.46 13.28
CA ARG A 119 -13.35 2.46 13.03
C ARG A 119 -12.25 2.97 12.10
N GLY A 120 -12.63 3.66 11.03
CA GLY A 120 -11.67 4.26 10.10
C GLY A 120 -10.75 5.27 10.76
N ARG A 121 -11.31 6.18 11.58
CA ARG A 121 -10.50 7.16 12.34
C ARG A 121 -9.61 6.49 13.39
N GLN A 122 -10.11 5.47 14.08
CA GLN A 122 -9.33 4.73 15.06
C GLN A 122 -8.15 4.01 14.39
N THR A 123 -8.37 3.34 13.28
CA THR A 123 -7.30 2.69 12.49
C THR A 123 -6.26 3.70 12.01
N GLU A 124 -6.70 4.88 11.53
CA GLU A 124 -5.79 5.95 11.10
C GLU A 124 -4.93 6.46 12.26
N LEU A 125 -5.52 6.63 13.45
CA LEU A 125 -4.81 7.05 14.65
C LEU A 125 -3.78 6.00 15.09
N GLU A 126 -4.19 4.76 15.24
CA GLU A 126 -3.31 3.65 15.64
C GLU A 126 -2.15 3.46 14.66
N PHE A 127 -2.43 3.53 13.36
CA PHE A 127 -1.39 3.47 12.32
C PHE A 127 -0.42 4.63 12.48
N SER A 128 -0.91 5.86 12.59
CA SER A 128 -0.09 7.06 12.71
C SER A 128 0.81 7.03 13.94
N GLU A 129 0.28 6.63 15.10
CA GLU A 129 1.05 6.49 16.34
C GLU A 129 2.13 5.41 16.24
N SER A 130 1.77 4.24 15.71
CA SER A 130 2.71 3.13 15.51
C SER A 130 3.84 3.53 14.54
N MET A 131 3.49 4.12 13.40
CA MET A 131 4.47 4.54 12.40
C MET A 131 5.36 5.66 12.92
N LYS A 132 4.81 6.63 13.67
CA LYS A 132 5.59 7.70 14.30
C LYS A 132 6.65 7.14 15.26
N GLN A 133 6.27 6.20 16.12
CA GLN A 133 7.21 5.56 17.04
C GLN A 133 8.32 4.83 16.29
N ARG A 134 7.96 4.07 15.25
CA ARG A 134 8.93 3.35 14.40
C ARG A 134 9.88 4.30 13.66
N LEU A 135 9.36 5.43 13.17
CA LEU A 135 10.16 6.46 12.53
C LEU A 135 11.17 7.09 13.50
N GLU A 136 10.72 7.45 14.70
CA GLU A 136 11.57 8.01 15.74
C GLU A 136 12.73 7.08 16.15
N MET A 137 12.49 5.78 16.09
CA MET A 137 13.46 4.72 16.38
C MET A 137 14.34 4.33 15.17
N GLY A 138 14.11 4.92 13.99
CA GLY A 138 14.85 4.63 12.77
C GLY A 138 14.56 3.26 12.16
N TYR A 139 13.40 2.67 12.44
CA TYR A 139 12.96 1.38 11.85
C TYR A 139 12.25 1.53 10.52
N ILE A 140 11.79 2.72 10.21
CA ILE A 140 11.16 3.05 8.92
C ILE A 140 11.67 4.39 8.41
N LEU A 141 11.43 4.67 7.15
CA LEU A 141 11.73 5.94 6.51
C LEU A 141 10.48 6.83 6.40
N PRO A 142 10.64 8.15 6.26
CA PRO A 142 9.52 9.09 6.17
C PRO A 142 8.50 8.75 5.09
N GLY A 143 8.92 8.28 3.92
CA GLY A 143 8.04 7.89 2.82
C GLY A 143 7.03 6.81 3.17
N GLN A 144 7.38 5.90 4.08
CA GLN A 144 6.48 4.83 4.54
C GLN A 144 5.32 5.32 5.41
N MET A 145 5.38 6.56 5.93
CA MET A 145 4.26 7.15 6.68
C MET A 145 2.98 7.35 5.85
N ASN A 146 3.10 7.34 4.53
CA ASN A 146 2.01 7.64 3.61
C ASN A 146 1.36 6.39 2.99
N GLU A 147 1.59 5.20 3.52
CA GLU A 147 1.08 3.96 2.94
C GLU A 147 -0.44 3.76 3.20
N LEU A 148 -1.00 4.35 4.25
CA LEU A 148 -2.42 4.28 4.54
C LEU A 148 -3.19 5.44 3.91
N PHE A 149 -4.32 5.14 3.27
CA PHE A 149 -5.30 6.16 2.89
C PHE A 149 -6.07 6.61 4.14
N GLY A 150 -6.07 7.90 4.43
CA GLY A 150 -6.84 8.45 5.54
C GLY A 150 -8.35 8.35 5.31
N TYR A 151 -9.12 8.27 6.40
CA TYR A 151 -10.58 8.16 6.34
C TYR A 151 -11.22 9.28 5.49
N LYS A 152 -10.77 10.52 5.65
CA LYS A 152 -11.27 11.66 4.87
C LYS A 152 -10.96 11.53 3.38
N GLU A 153 -9.80 11.00 3.03
CA GLU A 153 -9.40 10.79 1.64
C GLU A 153 -10.29 9.74 0.98
N ILE A 154 -10.56 8.63 1.66
CA ILE A 154 -11.46 7.58 1.17
C ILE A 154 -12.88 8.11 1.02
N MET A 155 -13.39 8.89 1.98
CA MET A 155 -14.72 9.49 1.87
C MET A 155 -14.80 10.47 0.69
N GLY A 156 -13.76 11.26 0.44
CA GLY A 156 -13.70 12.15 -0.73
C GLY A 156 -13.67 11.39 -2.06
N ARG A 157 -13.02 10.23 -2.13
CA ARG A 157 -13.06 9.36 -3.32
C ARG A 157 -14.44 8.76 -3.55
N LEU A 158 -15.16 8.43 -2.48
CA LEU A 158 -16.52 7.88 -2.53
C LEU A 158 -17.58 8.88 -3.00
N GLU A 159 -17.31 10.18 -2.99
CA GLU A 159 -18.23 11.19 -3.54
C GLU A 159 -18.55 11.00 -5.04
N LYS A 160 -17.72 10.24 -5.75
CA LYS A 160 -17.93 9.92 -7.17
C LYS A 160 -18.88 8.73 -7.37
N TYR A 161 -19.19 7.98 -6.31
CA TYR A 161 -19.98 6.75 -6.36
C TYR A 161 -21.39 6.99 -5.87
N SER A 162 -22.34 6.20 -6.36
CA SER A 162 -23.65 6.10 -5.75
C SER A 162 -23.56 5.38 -4.43
N CYS A 163 -23.90 6.03 -3.32
CA CYS A 163 -23.73 5.48 -1.98
C CYS A 163 -25.07 5.39 -1.24
N CYS A 164 -25.24 4.34 -0.43
CA CYS A 164 -26.35 4.20 0.50
C CYS A 164 -25.83 3.76 1.87
N ALA A 165 -26.35 4.36 2.93
CA ALA A 165 -26.09 3.95 4.29
C ALA A 165 -27.31 3.21 4.87
N VAL A 166 -27.06 2.06 5.47
CA VAL A 166 -28.05 1.26 6.21
C VAL A 166 -27.68 1.32 7.68
N SER A 167 -28.65 1.56 8.53
CA SER A 167 -28.46 1.59 9.97
C SER A 167 -29.63 0.91 10.68
N ALA A 168 -29.33 0.13 11.72
CA ALA A 168 -30.35 -0.54 12.54
C ALA A 168 -31.13 0.44 13.42
N LEU A 169 -30.55 1.60 13.73
CA LEU A 169 -31.15 2.67 14.53
C LEU A 169 -31.31 3.93 13.67
N ASP A 170 -32.37 4.70 13.96
CA ASP A 170 -32.65 5.96 13.28
C ASP A 170 -31.61 7.03 13.69
N ILE A 171 -30.45 7.02 13.03
CA ILE A 171 -29.35 7.93 13.29
C ILE A 171 -29.34 8.97 12.15
N LYS A 172 -29.36 10.26 12.53
CA LYS A 172 -29.10 11.33 11.55
C LYS A 172 -27.71 11.16 10.96
N THR A 173 -27.63 10.62 9.75
CA THR A 173 -26.38 10.48 9.01
C THR A 173 -25.91 11.84 8.54
N CYS A 174 -24.96 12.44 9.24
CA CYS A 174 -24.24 13.61 8.76
C CYS A 174 -23.17 13.16 7.76
N GLY A 175 -23.31 13.51 6.48
CA GLY A 175 -22.19 13.41 5.57
C GLY A 175 -22.45 12.83 4.17
N LEU A 176 -23.54 12.14 3.93
CA LEU A 176 -23.97 11.80 2.58
C LEU A 176 -24.93 12.87 2.09
N LYS A 177 -24.59 13.57 0.99
CA LYS A 177 -25.51 14.47 0.32
C LYS A 177 -26.59 13.62 -0.34
N SER A 178 -27.87 13.88 0.00
CA SER A 178 -29.03 13.34 -0.70
C SER A 178 -29.14 13.92 -2.11
#